data_facc668009bc1dda9f3a7b6ce1d3b31a
#
_entry.id   facc668009bc1dda9f3a7b6ce1d3b31a
#
_cell.length_a   1.000
_cell.length_b   1.000
_cell.length_c   1.000
_cell.angle_alpha   90.00
_cell.angle_beta   90.00
_cell.angle_gamma   90.00
#
_symmetry.space_group_name_H-M   'P 1'
#
loop_
_entity.id
_entity.type
_entity.pdbx_description
1 polymer ?
#
loop_
_entity_poly.entity_id
_entity_poly.type
_entity_poly.pdbx_seq_one_letter_code
_entity_poly.pdbx_strand_id
1 'polypeptide(L)'
;AIKILSTIYEDGNNFWNLWETRKREFRKAISLEKNLWNNPSEENYNKVADMKSAFGKVAIDSLFIFSENSNNSEIYNLLLESHKYFSIGFQLYDDIIDFTEDFNKKQFNWAVYELSKTLDFSKYKYDVNILNKLFYIDGTSVILFEKSIYYLE
;
A
#
# COMPACT_ATOMS: atom_id res chain seq x y z
N ALA A 1 -14.61 -16.68 0.34
CA ALA A 1 -13.16 -16.97 0.34
C ALA A 1 -12.81 -18.01 1.42
N ILE A 2 -13.08 -17.79 2.71
CA ILE A 2 -12.69 -18.71 3.81
C ILE A 2 -13.27 -20.13 3.60
N LYS A 3 -14.54 -20.26 3.20
CA LYS A 3 -15.14 -21.57 2.92
C LYS A 3 -14.39 -22.38 1.85
N ILE A 4 -13.85 -21.71 0.83
CA ILE A 4 -13.07 -22.37 -0.22
C ILE A 4 -11.70 -22.76 0.34
N LEU A 5 -11.05 -21.89 1.09
CA LEU A 5 -9.75 -22.17 1.69
C LEU A 5 -9.82 -23.35 2.68
N SER A 6 -10.90 -23.47 3.47
CA SER A 6 -11.09 -24.59 4.40
C SER A 6 -11.39 -25.93 3.71
N THR A 7 -11.71 -25.95 2.41
CA THR A 7 -11.79 -27.20 1.64
C THR A 7 -10.42 -27.64 1.10
N ILE A 8 -9.44 -26.72 1.07
CA ILE A 8 -8.10 -26.95 0.53
C ILE A 8 -7.10 -27.22 1.67
N TYR A 9 -7.21 -26.46 2.75
CA TYR A 9 -6.32 -26.54 3.91
C TYR A 9 -7.09 -27.06 5.12
N GLU A 10 -6.68 -28.24 5.60
CA GLU A 10 -7.24 -28.85 6.82
C GLU A 10 -6.95 -27.99 8.06
N ASP A 11 -7.75 -28.18 9.09
CA ASP A 11 -7.52 -27.55 10.39
C ASP A 11 -6.13 -27.94 10.93
N GLY A 12 -5.37 -26.96 11.40
CA GLY A 12 -3.99 -27.16 11.88
C GLY A 12 -2.92 -27.05 10.80
N ASN A 13 -3.29 -26.90 9.52
CA ASN A 13 -2.31 -26.63 8.46
C ASN A 13 -1.60 -25.28 8.72
N ASN A 14 -0.30 -25.23 8.42
CA ASN A 14 0.53 -24.02 8.60
C ASN A 14 0.02 -22.80 7.81
N PHE A 15 -0.75 -23.02 6.76
CA PHE A 15 -1.46 -21.97 6.03
C PHE A 15 -2.25 -21.04 6.96
N TRP A 16 -2.95 -21.58 7.96
CA TRP A 16 -3.77 -20.78 8.86
C TRP A 16 -2.95 -19.85 9.77
N ASN A 17 -1.70 -20.22 10.10
CA ASN A 17 -0.77 -19.34 10.79
C ASN A 17 -0.35 -18.15 9.93
N LEU A 18 -0.08 -18.39 8.66
CA LEU A 18 0.22 -17.34 7.68
C LEU A 18 -1.00 -16.43 7.46
N TRP A 19 -2.17 -17.01 7.28
CA TRP A 19 -3.43 -16.27 7.19
C TRP A 19 -3.66 -15.31 8.36
N GLU A 20 -3.50 -15.80 9.60
CA GLU A 20 -3.63 -14.95 10.80
C GLU A 20 -2.55 -13.85 10.84
N THR A 21 -1.37 -14.12 10.32
CA THR A 21 -0.30 -13.12 10.18
C THR A 21 -0.73 -12.03 9.20
N ARG A 22 -1.27 -12.37 8.02
CA ARG A 22 -1.77 -11.39 7.04
C ARG A 22 -2.93 -10.55 7.60
N LYS A 23 -3.82 -11.15 8.35
CA LYS A 23 -4.90 -10.42 9.05
C LYS A 23 -4.34 -9.40 10.06
N ARG A 24 -3.30 -9.77 10.81
CA ARG A 24 -2.65 -8.86 11.77
C ARG A 24 -1.94 -7.72 11.05
N GLU A 25 -1.24 -8.00 9.95
CA GLU A 25 -0.60 -6.98 9.12
C GLU A 25 -1.64 -5.97 8.62
N PHE A 26 -2.72 -6.42 8.01
CA PHE A 26 -3.78 -5.56 7.51
C PHE A 26 -4.40 -4.69 8.61
N ARG A 27 -4.75 -5.27 9.77
CA ARG A 27 -5.30 -4.50 10.91
C ARG A 27 -4.32 -3.45 11.41
N LYS A 28 -3.03 -3.77 11.45
CA LYS A 28 -1.98 -2.84 11.84
C LYS A 28 -1.83 -1.72 10.82
N ALA A 29 -1.92 -2.01 9.52
CA ALA A 29 -1.90 -0.99 8.47
C ALA A 29 -2.99 0.05 8.67
N ILE A 30 -4.25 -0.37 8.89
CA ILE A 30 -5.37 0.54 9.15
C ILE A 30 -5.12 1.45 10.37
N SER A 31 -4.47 0.93 11.41
CA SER A 31 -4.10 1.73 12.59
C SER A 31 -2.97 2.73 12.29
N LEU A 32 -1.97 2.31 11.52
CA LEU A 32 -0.83 3.16 11.15
C LEU A 32 -1.24 4.26 10.18
N GLU A 33 -2.08 3.95 9.21
CA GLU A 33 -2.59 4.89 8.21
C GLU A 33 -3.25 6.11 8.85
N LYS A 34 -4.03 5.91 9.91
CA LYS A 34 -4.66 7.00 10.67
C LYS A 34 -3.66 7.99 11.29
N ASN A 35 -2.43 7.56 11.47
CA ASN A 35 -1.36 8.37 12.07
C ASN A 35 -0.40 8.97 11.05
N LEU A 36 -0.57 8.68 9.75
CA LEU A 36 0.36 9.18 8.72
C LEU A 36 0.39 10.71 8.65
N TRP A 37 -0.72 11.41 8.87
CA TRP A 37 -0.73 12.87 8.93
C TRP A 37 0.11 13.44 10.08
N ASN A 38 0.24 12.71 11.20
CA ASN A 38 1.00 13.15 12.36
C ASN A 38 2.49 12.86 12.23
N ASN A 39 2.85 11.85 11.45
CA ASN A 39 4.25 11.45 11.23
C ASN A 39 4.45 10.96 9.79
N PRO A 40 4.33 11.87 8.80
CA PRO A 40 4.49 11.55 7.40
C PRO A 40 5.97 11.30 7.08
N SER A 41 6.30 10.07 6.73
CA SER A 41 7.61 9.69 6.21
C SER A 41 7.44 8.62 5.15
N GLU A 42 8.36 8.58 4.20
CA GLU A 42 8.35 7.56 3.14
C GLU A 42 8.41 6.15 3.73
N GLU A 43 9.19 5.94 4.78
CA GLU A 43 9.27 4.66 5.47
C GLU A 43 7.91 4.22 6.03
N ASN A 44 7.22 5.13 6.73
CA ASN A 44 5.89 4.84 7.29
C ASN A 44 4.86 4.60 6.19
N TYR A 45 4.89 5.39 5.13
CA TYR A 45 4.02 5.23 3.98
C TYR A 45 4.21 3.87 3.29
N ASN A 46 5.46 3.53 2.95
CA ASN A 46 5.80 2.26 2.31
C ASN A 46 5.40 1.07 3.18
N LYS A 47 5.57 1.18 4.49
CA LYS A 47 5.14 0.16 5.44
C LYS A 47 3.62 -0.01 5.46
N VAL A 48 2.88 1.09 5.42
CA VAL A 48 1.40 1.03 5.36
C VAL A 48 0.97 0.42 4.04
N ALA A 49 1.52 0.84 2.90
CA ALA A 49 1.21 0.29 1.57
C ALA A 49 1.42 -1.22 1.50
N ASP A 50 2.59 -1.71 1.95
CA ASP A 50 2.89 -3.14 2.01
C ASP A 50 1.93 -3.92 2.91
N MET A 51 1.60 -3.39 4.08
CA MET A 51 0.73 -4.07 5.04
C MET A 51 -0.75 -3.99 4.66
N LYS A 52 -1.21 -2.94 3.96
CA LYS A 52 -2.59 -2.85 3.41
C LYS A 52 -2.84 -3.92 2.35
N SER A 53 -1.82 -4.27 1.60
CA SER A 53 -1.88 -5.31 0.56
C SER A 53 -1.69 -6.74 1.09
N ALA A 54 -1.66 -6.94 2.41
CA ALA A 54 -1.33 -8.22 3.05
C ALA A 54 -2.17 -9.41 2.52
N PHE A 55 -3.42 -9.19 2.13
CA PHE A 55 -4.25 -10.25 1.57
C PHE A 55 -3.81 -10.70 0.16
N GLY A 56 -3.11 -9.85 -0.60
CA GLY A 56 -2.46 -10.25 -1.86
C GLY A 56 -1.36 -11.29 -1.64
N LYS A 57 -0.67 -11.22 -0.50
CA LYS A 57 0.39 -12.18 -0.12
C LYS A 57 -0.15 -13.59 0.15
N VAL A 58 -1.46 -13.76 0.39
CA VAL A 58 -2.08 -15.08 0.64
C VAL A 58 -1.87 -16.04 -0.54
N ALA A 59 -1.87 -15.53 -1.77
CA ALA A 59 -1.57 -16.37 -2.94
C ALA A 59 -0.13 -16.89 -2.89
N ILE A 60 0.83 -16.05 -2.50
CA ILE A 60 2.25 -16.42 -2.34
C ILE A 60 2.40 -17.43 -1.22
N ASP A 61 1.73 -17.21 -0.08
CA ASP A 61 1.70 -18.13 1.07
C ASP A 61 1.15 -19.49 0.65
N SER A 62 0.07 -19.50 -0.15
CA SER A 62 -0.54 -20.73 -0.66
C SER A 62 0.42 -21.51 -1.56
N LEU A 63 1.07 -20.84 -2.51
CA LEU A 63 2.06 -21.47 -3.40
C LEU A 63 3.23 -22.05 -2.61
N PHE A 64 3.71 -21.33 -1.58
CA PHE A 64 4.78 -21.81 -0.72
C PHE A 64 4.39 -23.08 0.04
N ILE A 65 3.19 -23.14 0.60
CA ILE A 65 2.69 -24.33 1.31
C ILE A 65 2.54 -25.53 0.34
N PHE A 66 2.02 -25.30 -0.87
CA PHE A 66 1.86 -26.37 -1.86
C PHE A 66 3.18 -26.89 -2.44
N SER A 67 4.23 -26.08 -2.42
CA SER A 67 5.52 -26.49 -3.00
C SER A 67 6.23 -27.59 -2.21
N GLU A 68 5.81 -27.88 -0.97
CA GLU A 68 6.35 -28.90 -0.05
C GLU A 68 7.90 -28.91 0.10
N ASN A 69 8.58 -27.98 -0.55
CA ASN A 69 10.05 -27.95 -0.64
C ASN A 69 10.63 -26.87 0.29
N SER A 70 11.33 -27.31 1.32
CA SER A 70 12.13 -26.44 2.21
C SER A 70 13.18 -25.59 1.47
N ASN A 71 13.52 -25.95 0.22
CA ASN A 71 14.48 -25.22 -0.63
C ASN A 71 13.89 -23.99 -1.33
N ASN A 72 12.58 -23.74 -1.21
CA ASN A 72 11.91 -22.62 -1.87
C ASN A 72 11.79 -21.35 -1.00
N SER A 73 12.47 -21.31 0.15
CA SER A 73 12.42 -20.13 1.05
C SER A 73 12.97 -18.86 0.40
N GLU A 74 13.99 -18.97 -0.45
CA GLU A 74 14.56 -17.83 -1.18
C GLU A 74 13.55 -17.26 -2.19
N ILE A 75 12.95 -18.14 -3.00
CA ILE A 75 11.91 -17.75 -3.98
C ILE A 75 10.71 -17.14 -3.26
N TYR A 76 10.28 -17.73 -2.14
CA TYR A 76 9.20 -17.19 -1.32
C TYR A 76 9.49 -15.77 -0.85
N ASN A 77 10.68 -15.52 -0.33
CA ASN A 77 11.10 -14.19 0.12
C ASN A 77 11.17 -13.19 -1.04
N LEU A 78 11.71 -13.59 -2.19
CA LEU A 78 11.74 -12.75 -3.40
C LEU A 78 10.33 -12.38 -3.88
N LEU A 79 9.39 -13.32 -3.85
CA LEU A 79 7.99 -13.04 -4.20
C LEU A 79 7.33 -12.08 -3.22
N LEU A 80 7.58 -12.21 -1.92
CA LEU A 80 7.07 -11.27 -0.91
C LEU A 80 7.68 -9.88 -1.09
N GLU A 81 8.97 -9.80 -1.41
CA GLU A 81 9.65 -8.53 -1.67
C GLU A 81 9.13 -7.87 -2.95
N SER A 82 8.98 -8.62 -4.04
CA SER A 82 8.37 -8.15 -5.28
C SER A 82 6.94 -7.62 -5.03
N HIS A 83 6.13 -8.39 -4.28
CA HIS A 83 4.78 -7.95 -3.92
C HIS A 83 4.79 -6.65 -3.10
N LYS A 84 5.76 -6.48 -2.20
CA LYS A 84 5.93 -5.25 -1.42
C LYS A 84 6.18 -4.05 -2.34
N TYR A 85 7.14 -4.15 -3.27
CA TYR A 85 7.44 -3.07 -4.20
C TYR A 85 6.25 -2.78 -5.12
N PHE A 86 5.62 -3.81 -5.66
CA PHE A 86 4.38 -3.65 -6.42
C PHE A 86 3.31 -2.88 -5.63
N SER A 87 3.12 -3.23 -4.36
CA SER A 87 2.10 -2.58 -3.51
C SER A 87 2.41 -1.11 -3.23
N ILE A 88 3.69 -0.76 -3.06
CA ILE A 88 4.13 0.63 -2.85
C ILE A 88 3.90 1.44 -4.13
N GLY A 89 4.34 0.92 -5.28
CA GLY A 89 4.16 1.60 -6.55
C GLY A 89 2.68 1.78 -6.90
N PHE A 90 1.88 0.74 -6.70
CA PHE A 90 0.44 0.80 -6.94
C PHE A 90 -0.26 1.81 -6.02
N GLN A 91 0.09 1.85 -4.72
CA GLN A 91 -0.49 2.83 -3.79
C GLN A 91 -0.12 4.27 -4.15
N LEU A 92 1.12 4.53 -4.62
CA LEU A 92 1.51 5.85 -5.12
C LEU A 92 0.68 6.25 -6.35
N TYR A 93 0.47 5.33 -7.28
CA TYR A 93 -0.39 5.54 -8.43
C TYR A 93 -1.84 5.86 -8.01
N ASP A 94 -2.38 5.10 -7.08
CA ASP A 94 -3.72 5.27 -6.53
C ASP A 94 -3.88 6.65 -5.88
N ASP A 95 -2.92 7.07 -5.08
CA ASP A 95 -2.89 8.39 -4.43
C ASP A 95 -2.89 9.56 -5.45
N ILE A 96 -2.30 9.38 -6.63
CA ILE A 96 -2.33 10.37 -7.72
C ILE A 96 -3.74 10.46 -8.32
N ILE A 97 -4.36 9.32 -8.58
CA ILE A 97 -5.69 9.23 -9.20
C ILE A 97 -6.77 9.73 -8.23
N ASP A 98 -6.68 9.31 -6.97
CA ASP A 98 -7.68 9.59 -5.95
C ASP A 98 -7.45 10.92 -5.20
N PHE A 99 -6.52 11.77 -5.67
CA PHE A 99 -6.16 13.04 -5.05
C PHE A 99 -7.37 13.86 -4.58
N THR A 100 -8.33 14.07 -5.48
CA THR A 100 -9.52 14.91 -5.21
C THR A 100 -10.46 14.25 -4.21
N GLU A 101 -10.65 12.94 -4.32
CA GLU A 101 -11.54 12.17 -3.46
C GLU A 101 -10.99 12.12 -2.03
N ASP A 102 -9.73 11.78 -1.87
CA ASP A 102 -9.06 11.64 -0.58
C ASP A 102 -8.92 12.98 0.13
N PHE A 103 -8.60 14.06 -0.60
CA PHE A 103 -8.57 15.41 -0.05
C PHE A 103 -9.94 15.78 0.57
N ASN A 104 -11.03 15.54 -0.16
CA ASN A 104 -12.38 15.83 0.31
C ASN A 104 -12.78 14.97 1.53
N LYS A 105 -12.35 13.71 1.56
CA LYS A 105 -12.58 12.79 2.69
C LYS A 105 -11.65 13.01 3.87
N LYS A 106 -10.64 13.89 3.73
CA LYS A 106 -9.57 14.10 4.70
C LYS A 106 -8.80 12.82 5.01
N GLN A 107 -8.72 11.92 4.05
CA GLN A 107 -7.88 10.73 4.12
C GLN A 107 -6.42 11.10 3.85
N PHE A 108 -5.49 10.33 4.41
CA PHE A 108 -4.09 10.51 4.06
C PHE A 108 -3.87 10.09 2.61
N ASN A 109 -3.21 10.96 1.86
CA ASN A 109 -2.84 10.73 0.48
C ASN A 109 -1.46 11.36 0.26
N TRP A 110 -0.52 10.59 -0.25
CA TRP A 110 0.87 11.04 -0.39
C TRP A 110 1.00 12.19 -1.39
N ALA A 111 0.19 12.20 -2.45
CA ALA A 111 0.19 13.29 -3.43
C ALA A 111 -0.28 14.61 -2.80
N VAL A 112 -1.32 14.57 -1.96
CA VAL A 112 -1.77 15.72 -1.17
C VAL A 112 -0.68 16.20 -0.22
N TYR A 113 -0.01 15.27 0.47
CA TYR A 113 1.09 15.60 1.38
C TYR A 113 2.27 16.26 0.65
N GLU A 114 2.71 15.72 -0.50
CA GLU A 114 3.79 16.32 -1.28
C GLU A 114 3.44 17.74 -1.75
N LEU A 115 2.24 17.94 -2.27
CA LEU A 115 1.78 19.27 -2.67
C LEU A 115 1.71 20.24 -1.47
N SER A 116 1.40 19.75 -0.27
CA SER A 116 1.35 20.57 0.95
C SER A 116 2.69 21.14 1.38
N LYS A 117 3.81 20.57 0.91
CA LYS A 117 5.16 21.11 1.17
C LYS A 117 5.44 22.40 0.40
N THR A 118 4.77 22.58 -0.74
CA THR A 118 4.93 23.76 -1.60
C THR A 118 3.82 24.79 -1.40
N LEU A 119 2.63 24.33 -0.97
CA LEU A 119 1.44 25.16 -0.80
C LEU A 119 0.92 25.09 0.65
N ASP A 120 0.78 26.26 1.28
CA ASP A 120 0.19 26.36 2.62
C ASP A 120 -1.35 26.27 2.55
N PHE A 121 -1.88 25.08 2.72
CA PHE A 121 -3.34 24.82 2.70
C PHE A 121 -4.08 25.50 3.87
N SER A 122 -3.39 25.87 4.95
CA SER A 122 -4.00 26.55 6.10
C SER A 122 -4.28 28.02 5.80
N LYS A 123 -3.47 28.62 4.94
CA LYS A 123 -3.51 30.04 4.62
C LYS A 123 -4.58 30.41 3.60
N TYR A 124 -4.95 29.48 2.74
CA TYR A 124 -5.89 29.70 1.65
C TYR A 124 -6.95 28.61 1.63
N LYS A 125 -8.23 29.01 1.51
CA LYS A 125 -9.31 28.07 1.19
C LYS A 125 -9.23 27.73 -0.29
N TYR A 126 -8.43 26.74 -0.63
CA TYR A 126 -8.35 26.30 -2.02
C TYR A 126 -9.56 25.45 -2.38
N ASP A 127 -10.11 25.71 -3.56
CA ASP A 127 -10.99 24.76 -4.23
C ASP A 127 -10.13 23.52 -4.61
N VAL A 128 -10.63 22.34 -4.31
CA VAL A 128 -9.93 21.07 -4.58
C VAL A 128 -9.61 20.91 -6.07
N ASN A 129 -10.44 21.44 -6.96
CA ASN A 129 -10.19 21.39 -8.40
C ASN A 129 -8.98 22.27 -8.80
N ILE A 130 -8.78 23.39 -8.09
CA ILE A 130 -7.61 24.24 -8.29
C ILE A 130 -6.36 23.52 -7.76
N LEU A 131 -6.44 22.91 -6.58
CA LEU A 131 -5.34 22.12 -6.03
C LEU A 131 -4.94 20.97 -6.94
N ASN A 132 -5.91 20.24 -7.47
CA ASN A 132 -5.66 19.16 -8.43
C ASN A 132 -4.98 19.67 -9.71
N LYS A 133 -5.39 20.81 -10.24
CA LYS A 133 -4.71 21.43 -11.40
C LYS A 133 -3.27 21.84 -11.05
N LEU A 134 -3.06 22.44 -9.89
CA LEU A 134 -1.71 22.85 -9.44
C LEU A 134 -0.80 21.63 -9.28
N PHE A 135 -1.30 20.53 -8.74
CA PHE A 135 -0.58 19.27 -8.60
C PHE A 135 0.00 18.75 -9.93
N TYR A 136 -0.73 18.95 -11.04
CA TYR A 136 -0.23 18.59 -12.37
C TYR A 136 0.68 19.67 -12.98
N ILE A 137 0.46 20.94 -12.69
CA ILE A 137 1.20 22.05 -13.30
C ILE A 137 2.57 22.26 -12.63
N ASP A 138 2.68 22.05 -11.31
CA ASP A 138 3.94 22.25 -10.58
C ASP A 138 4.95 21.10 -10.73
N GLY A 139 4.53 20.02 -11.40
CA GLY A 139 5.37 18.84 -11.67
C GLY A 139 5.37 17.79 -10.56
N THR A 140 4.69 18.01 -9.43
CA THR A 140 4.61 17.01 -8.33
C THR A 140 4.03 15.69 -8.82
N SER A 141 3.03 15.72 -9.69
CA SER A 141 2.45 14.51 -10.28
C SER A 141 3.46 13.70 -11.09
N VAL A 142 4.32 14.37 -11.88
CA VAL A 142 5.35 13.70 -12.68
C VAL A 142 6.34 12.97 -11.78
N ILE A 143 6.84 13.64 -10.73
CA ILE A 143 7.78 13.07 -9.77
C ILE A 143 7.18 11.82 -9.11
N LEU A 144 5.90 11.86 -8.73
CA LEU A 144 5.25 10.73 -8.09
C LEU A 144 4.94 9.59 -9.07
N PHE A 145 4.61 9.88 -10.33
CA PHE A 145 4.47 8.86 -11.37
C PHE A 145 5.80 8.16 -11.64
N GLU A 146 6.90 8.89 -11.79
CA GLU A 146 8.23 8.32 -11.98
C GLU A 146 8.61 7.44 -10.78
N LYS A 147 8.32 7.89 -9.56
CA LYS A 147 8.55 7.10 -8.36
C LYS A 147 7.69 5.84 -8.30
N SER A 148 6.42 5.92 -8.70
CA SER A 148 5.53 4.76 -8.81
C SER A 148 6.09 3.73 -9.80
N ILE A 149 6.51 4.17 -10.99
CA ILE A 149 7.11 3.32 -12.02
C ILE A 149 8.38 2.65 -11.48
N TYR A 150 9.27 3.40 -10.83
CA TYR A 150 10.49 2.86 -10.23
C TYR A 150 10.25 1.69 -9.27
N TYR A 151 9.14 1.72 -8.51
CA TYR A 151 8.77 0.60 -7.64
C TYR A 151 8.15 -0.58 -8.39
N LEU A 152 7.63 -0.37 -9.61
CA LEU A 152 6.97 -1.40 -10.41
C LEU A 152 7.95 -2.14 -11.35
N GLU A 153 9.13 -1.57 -11.62
CA GLU A 153 10.23 -2.18 -12.41
C GLU A 153 11.10 -3.12 -11.55
#